data_60e95d2e9175f0d0194eecbb3f3fefac
#
_entry.id   60e95d2e9175f0d0194eecbb3f3fefac
#
_cell.length_a   1.000
_cell.length_b   1.000
_cell.length_c   1.000
_cell.angle_alpha   90.00
_cell.angle_beta   90.00
_cell.angle_gamma   90.00
#
_symmetry.space_group_name_H-M   'P 1'
#
loop_
_entity.id
_entity.type
_entity.pdbx_description
1 polymer ?
#
loop_
_entity_poly.entity_id
_entity_poly.type
_entity_poly.pdbx_seq_one_letter_code
_entity_poly.pdbx_strand_id
1 'polypeptide(L)'
;MNDDRPEVLILTQDFDPTVDPVVRSLTAKGARVFRVDTSYFPRRLSFATSDFDGADRAVMRHHDGEIDREVDLNALSGVWYRRPTAFEFGDDMGEAEREFARYEAQHGVGGIFRSTDCLWMNRPDLDAVADLKPYQLKLAKKAGLRVPRTLLTNDPDEVARLAKQEGEGKLVYKSLSGGVIHYPGAFPSGLFTAVLGEEIDEHLPRVRHTICQFQEYIEKAYEVRLTVIGDSYFPVVIDSQGAERTKVDWRADIQMNYGDYRPLPEDVVRRTRALLDELGLVYAAVDFIVTPDGEHVFLESNPNGQFMWMQNDLGLPMSDRIADLLMKGHAGRTGEVEQIGY
;
A
#
# COMPACT_ATOMS: atom_id res chain seq x y z
N MET A 1 38.33 1.62 6.92
CA MET A 1 37.67 0.36 6.59
C MET A 1 36.25 0.70 6.20
N ASN A 2 35.90 0.53 4.92
CA ASN A 2 34.49 0.65 4.53
C ASN A 2 33.71 -0.39 5.31
N ASP A 3 32.63 0.03 5.93
CA ASP A 3 31.70 -0.87 6.63
C ASP A 3 30.80 -1.49 5.55
N ASP A 4 31.11 -2.70 5.12
CA ASP A 4 30.41 -3.42 4.02
C ASP A 4 28.99 -3.92 4.45
N ARG A 5 28.50 -3.53 5.61
CA ARG A 5 27.18 -3.93 6.07
C ARG A 5 26.09 -3.24 5.24
N PRO A 6 25.03 -3.96 4.84
CA PRO A 6 23.88 -3.35 4.17
C PRO A 6 23.29 -2.20 4.99
N GLU A 7 23.05 -1.07 4.35
CA GLU A 7 22.41 0.10 4.96
C GLU A 7 20.99 0.27 4.44
N VAL A 8 20.02 0.29 5.36
CA VAL A 8 18.59 0.35 5.05
C VAL A 8 17.97 1.60 5.64
N LEU A 9 17.32 2.39 4.79
CA LEU A 9 16.54 3.56 5.18
C LEU A 9 15.06 3.19 5.35
N ILE A 10 14.46 3.54 6.49
CA ILE A 10 13.03 3.37 6.75
C ILE A 10 12.41 4.74 6.99
N LEU A 11 11.51 5.14 6.09
CA LEU A 11 10.75 6.39 6.19
C LEU A 11 9.36 6.07 6.75
N THR A 12 9.12 6.45 8.00
CA THR A 12 7.87 6.18 8.71
C THR A 12 7.68 7.15 9.88
N GLN A 13 6.44 7.29 10.34
CA GLN A 13 6.11 8.04 11.55
C GLN A 13 6.78 7.45 12.80
N ASP A 14 6.92 8.23 13.85
CA ASP A 14 7.60 7.84 15.09
C ASP A 14 7.00 6.57 15.71
N PHE A 15 5.68 6.53 15.83
CA PHE A 15 4.97 5.37 16.33
C PHE A 15 4.40 4.53 15.20
N ASP A 16 5.17 3.56 14.75
CA ASP A 16 4.71 2.53 13.80
C ASP A 16 5.12 1.13 14.28
N PRO A 17 4.25 0.44 15.02
CA PRO A 17 4.54 -0.89 15.56
C PRO A 17 4.74 -1.96 14.47
N THR A 18 4.30 -1.68 13.24
CA THR A 18 4.52 -2.58 12.10
C THR A 18 6.00 -2.63 11.68
N VAL A 19 6.72 -1.54 11.91
CA VAL A 19 8.14 -1.41 11.52
C VAL A 19 9.07 -2.10 12.52
N ASP A 20 8.71 -2.14 13.80
CA ASP A 20 9.60 -2.63 14.86
C ASP A 20 10.09 -4.08 14.67
N PRO A 21 9.26 -5.06 14.27
CA PRO A 21 9.74 -6.41 13.96
C PRO A 21 10.73 -6.45 12.79
N VAL A 22 10.53 -5.61 11.78
CA VAL A 22 11.43 -5.52 10.63
C VAL A 22 12.78 -4.93 11.05
N VAL A 23 12.78 -3.86 11.88
CA VAL A 23 14.01 -3.29 12.44
C VAL A 23 14.77 -4.33 13.26
N ARG A 24 14.07 -5.11 14.11
CA ARG A 24 14.71 -6.20 14.87
C ARG A 24 15.35 -7.26 13.96
N SER A 25 14.63 -7.66 12.90
CA SER A 25 15.15 -8.63 11.94
C SER A 25 16.37 -8.10 11.20
N LEU A 26 16.32 -6.86 10.68
CA LEU A 26 17.44 -6.18 10.03
C LEU A 26 18.67 -6.12 10.94
N THR A 27 18.50 -5.68 12.18
CA THR A 27 19.57 -5.56 13.17
C THR A 27 20.17 -6.93 13.52
N ALA A 28 19.34 -7.95 13.73
CA ALA A 28 19.79 -9.30 14.01
C ALA A 28 20.60 -9.91 12.85
N LYS A 29 20.29 -9.51 11.62
CA LYS A 29 21.00 -9.92 10.40
C LYS A 29 22.24 -9.04 10.11
N GLY A 30 22.53 -8.04 10.95
CA GLY A 30 23.73 -7.21 10.85
C GLY A 30 23.59 -5.99 9.94
N ALA A 31 22.39 -5.62 9.49
CA ALA A 31 22.18 -4.39 8.72
C ALA A 31 22.31 -3.14 9.60
N ARG A 32 22.75 -2.05 8.99
CA ARG A 32 22.63 -0.69 9.57
C ARG A 32 21.25 -0.14 9.21
N VAL A 33 20.51 0.33 10.20
CA VAL A 33 19.15 0.84 10.00
C VAL A 33 19.09 2.33 10.32
N PHE A 34 18.65 3.12 9.34
CA PHE A 34 18.32 4.52 9.52
C PHE A 34 16.81 4.69 9.42
N ARG A 35 16.14 4.77 10.59
CA ARG A 35 14.71 5.02 10.69
C ARG A 35 14.47 6.48 11.01
N VAL A 36 13.57 7.14 10.26
CA VAL A 36 13.27 8.57 10.43
C VAL A 36 11.88 8.91 9.87
N ASP A 37 11.23 9.93 10.45
CA ASP A 37 10.04 10.55 9.88
C ASP A 37 10.40 11.77 9.03
N THR A 38 9.76 11.92 7.88
CA THR A 38 9.96 13.09 7.00
C THR A 38 9.44 14.39 7.60
N SER A 39 8.54 14.37 8.60
CA SER A 39 8.11 15.57 9.33
C SER A 39 9.25 16.28 10.05
N TYR A 40 10.36 15.59 10.30
CA TYR A 40 11.55 16.19 10.90
C TYR A 40 12.22 17.23 9.98
N PHE A 41 11.94 17.20 8.68
CA PHE A 41 12.42 18.24 7.76
C PHE A 41 11.58 19.51 7.88
N PRO A 42 12.21 20.69 7.91
CA PRO A 42 13.66 20.95 7.80
C PRO A 42 14.38 21.07 9.15
N ARG A 43 13.69 20.99 10.27
CA ARG A 43 14.23 21.37 11.59
C ARG A 43 15.27 20.39 12.12
N ARG A 44 15.03 19.10 11.99
CA ARG A 44 15.87 18.02 12.53
C ARG A 44 16.41 17.11 11.44
N LEU A 45 15.93 17.25 10.21
CA LEU A 45 16.36 16.47 9.07
C LEU A 45 16.90 17.42 7.98
N SER A 46 18.10 17.15 7.50
CA SER A 46 18.74 17.93 6.43
C SER A 46 19.26 17.00 5.34
N PHE A 47 19.34 17.53 4.13
CA PHE A 47 19.84 16.86 2.95
C PHE A 47 20.96 17.69 2.31
N ALA A 48 21.96 17.01 1.76
CA ALA A 48 22.98 17.66 0.93
C ALA A 48 23.35 16.74 -0.23
N THR A 49 23.28 17.29 -1.44
CA THR A 49 23.78 16.64 -2.64
C THR A 49 24.75 17.59 -3.33
N SER A 50 25.86 17.08 -3.86
CA SER A 50 26.80 17.88 -4.62
C SER A 50 27.62 17.03 -5.57
N ASP A 51 28.02 17.63 -6.68
CA ASP A 51 28.95 17.11 -7.71
C ASP A 51 30.17 18.01 -7.92
N PHE A 52 30.35 19.04 -7.07
CA PHE A 52 31.37 20.08 -7.25
C PHE A 52 32.81 19.55 -7.28
N ASP A 53 33.09 18.46 -6.58
CA ASP A 53 34.41 17.86 -6.46
C ASP A 53 34.62 16.65 -7.38
N GLY A 54 33.70 16.46 -8.35
CA GLY A 54 33.71 15.31 -9.27
C GLY A 54 33.32 13.98 -8.62
N ALA A 55 32.83 14.04 -7.40
CA ALA A 55 32.22 12.89 -6.70
C ALA A 55 30.76 13.21 -6.37
N ASP A 56 29.84 12.35 -6.83
CA ASP A 56 28.44 12.46 -6.46
C ASP A 56 28.30 12.17 -4.96
N ARG A 57 27.93 13.18 -4.21
CA ARG A 57 27.65 13.08 -2.79
C ARG A 57 26.15 13.26 -2.57
N ALA A 58 25.52 12.34 -1.86
CA ALA A 58 24.11 12.45 -1.44
C ALA A 58 23.97 11.96 0.00
N VAL A 59 23.77 12.87 0.94
CA VAL A 59 23.68 12.53 2.36
C VAL A 59 22.40 13.09 2.99
N MET A 60 21.88 12.35 3.94
CA MET A 60 20.79 12.77 4.83
C MET A 60 21.30 12.76 6.27
N ARG A 61 21.02 13.81 7.05
CA ARG A 61 21.41 13.95 8.44
C ARG A 61 20.18 14.15 9.31
N HIS A 62 20.15 13.44 10.42
CA HIS A 62 19.16 13.63 11.46
C HIS A 62 19.84 14.15 12.73
N HIS A 63 19.33 15.29 13.23
CA HIS A 63 19.79 15.97 14.44
C HIS A 63 18.69 15.88 15.50
N ASP A 64 18.91 15.12 16.57
CA ASP A 64 17.92 14.99 17.65
C ASP A 64 18.30 15.76 18.93
N GLY A 65 19.36 16.56 18.83
CA GLY A 65 19.87 17.41 19.92
C GLY A 65 21.01 16.78 20.72
N GLU A 66 21.10 15.45 20.78
CA GLU A 66 22.17 14.72 21.49
C GLU A 66 23.04 13.90 20.55
N ILE A 67 22.43 13.32 19.51
CA ILE A 67 23.10 12.41 18.59
C ILE A 67 22.82 12.86 17.15
N ASP A 68 23.89 13.16 16.44
CA ASP A 68 23.84 13.37 15.01
C ASP A 68 24.06 12.05 14.28
N ARG A 69 23.13 11.70 13.41
CA ARG A 69 23.23 10.52 12.54
C ARG A 69 23.27 10.95 11.08
N GLU A 70 24.11 10.31 10.31
CA GLU A 70 24.22 10.53 8.88
C GLU A 70 24.07 9.22 8.13
N VAL A 71 23.43 9.26 6.97
CA VAL A 71 23.34 8.16 6.01
C VAL A 71 23.75 8.65 4.62
N ASP A 72 24.60 7.87 3.95
CA ASP A 72 24.94 8.07 2.55
C ASP A 72 23.85 7.45 1.68
N LEU A 73 23.10 8.29 0.97
CA LEU A 73 21.98 7.85 0.13
C LEU A 73 22.46 7.06 -1.11
N ASN A 74 23.72 7.20 -1.51
CA ASN A 74 24.30 6.43 -2.61
C ASN A 74 24.74 5.02 -2.18
N ALA A 75 24.89 4.78 -0.85
CA ALA A 75 25.32 3.49 -0.30
C ALA A 75 24.14 2.62 0.19
N LEU A 76 22.90 3.09 0.03
CA LEU A 76 21.73 2.35 0.48
C LEU A 76 21.54 1.05 -0.29
N SER A 77 21.29 -0.03 0.43
CA SER A 77 20.83 -1.32 -0.15
C SER A 77 19.33 -1.29 -0.44
N GLY A 78 18.53 -0.64 0.42
CA GLY A 78 17.10 -0.52 0.23
C GLY A 78 16.46 0.59 1.05
N VAL A 79 15.32 1.07 0.56
CA VAL A 79 14.47 2.05 1.22
C VAL A 79 13.08 1.47 1.42
N TRP A 80 12.57 1.58 2.63
CA TRP A 80 11.17 1.29 2.91
C TRP A 80 10.40 2.59 3.15
N TYR A 81 9.56 2.98 2.19
CA TYR A 81 8.63 4.10 2.32
C TYR A 81 7.32 3.58 2.91
N ARG A 82 7.20 3.64 4.25
CA ARG A 82 6.05 3.01 4.92
C ARG A 82 4.91 4.00 5.15
N ARG A 83 5.06 4.91 6.07
CA ARG A 83 4.02 5.90 6.46
C ARG A 83 4.66 7.14 7.07
N PRO A 84 5.58 7.81 6.38
CA PRO A 84 6.11 9.07 6.89
C PRO A 84 5.01 10.12 6.89
N THR A 85 5.14 11.09 7.81
CA THR A 85 4.22 12.22 7.88
C THR A 85 4.72 13.38 7.01
N ALA A 86 3.84 14.34 6.75
CA ALA A 86 4.18 15.50 5.94
C ALA A 86 5.26 16.37 6.59
N PHE A 87 6.02 17.11 5.78
CA PHE A 87 7.03 18.06 6.24
C PHE A 87 6.43 19.10 7.20
N GLU A 88 7.12 19.38 8.30
CA GLU A 88 6.70 20.35 9.30
C GLU A 88 7.59 21.60 9.30
N PHE A 89 7.07 22.70 8.75
CA PHE A 89 7.74 23.99 8.73
C PHE A 89 7.47 24.78 10.01
N GLY A 90 8.42 25.67 10.38
CA GLY A 90 8.32 26.50 11.57
C GLY A 90 7.24 27.56 11.49
N ASP A 91 6.85 28.06 12.68
CA ASP A 91 5.90 29.18 12.83
C ASP A 91 6.54 30.55 12.54
N ASP A 92 7.85 30.57 12.30
CA ASP A 92 8.64 31.75 11.91
C ASP A 92 8.46 32.15 10.44
N MET A 93 7.71 31.35 9.65
CA MET A 93 7.36 31.65 8.25
C MET A 93 5.90 32.15 8.13
N GLY A 94 5.69 33.10 7.24
CA GLY A 94 4.35 33.48 6.79
C GLY A 94 3.67 32.34 6.00
N GLU A 95 2.36 32.41 5.81
CA GLU A 95 1.60 31.35 5.11
C GLU A 95 2.09 31.14 3.67
N ALA A 96 2.30 32.21 2.91
CA ALA A 96 2.77 32.13 1.53
C ALA A 96 4.20 31.59 1.43
N GLU A 97 5.10 31.96 2.37
CA GLU A 97 6.46 31.47 2.44
C GLU A 97 6.48 29.97 2.79
N ARG A 98 5.62 29.55 3.71
CA ARG A 98 5.47 28.14 4.11
C ARG A 98 4.92 27.29 2.97
N GLU A 99 3.96 27.82 2.19
CA GLU A 99 3.45 27.13 1.01
C GLU A 99 4.56 26.97 -0.04
N PHE A 100 5.30 28.04 -0.33
CA PHE A 100 6.44 27.96 -1.26
C PHE A 100 7.50 26.97 -0.78
N ALA A 101 7.90 27.02 0.50
CA ALA A 101 8.87 26.09 1.08
C ALA A 101 8.40 24.62 0.98
N ARG A 102 7.09 24.38 1.10
CA ARG A 102 6.53 23.03 0.93
C ARG A 102 6.69 22.53 -0.51
N TYR A 103 6.43 23.36 -1.50
CA TYR A 103 6.64 23.00 -2.91
C TYR A 103 8.12 22.74 -3.20
N GLU A 104 9.03 23.61 -2.74
CA GLU A 104 10.48 23.42 -2.90
C GLU A 104 10.95 22.12 -2.23
N ALA A 105 10.48 21.84 -1.01
CA ALA A 105 10.80 20.59 -0.30
C ALA A 105 10.31 19.35 -1.05
N GLN A 106 9.08 19.38 -1.56
CA GLN A 106 8.53 18.26 -2.34
C GLN A 106 9.36 17.97 -3.58
N HIS A 107 9.77 19.01 -4.31
CA HIS A 107 10.59 18.85 -5.51
C HIS A 107 12.04 18.48 -5.15
N GLY A 108 12.65 19.16 -4.18
CA GLY A 108 14.03 18.93 -3.78
C GLY A 108 14.23 17.57 -3.13
N VAL A 109 13.54 17.28 -2.05
CA VAL A 109 13.64 15.99 -1.33
C VAL A 109 13.14 14.85 -2.20
N GLY A 110 12.01 15.05 -2.91
CA GLY A 110 11.47 14.07 -3.85
C GLY A 110 12.45 13.74 -4.97
N GLY A 111 13.13 14.77 -5.52
CA GLY A 111 14.18 14.60 -6.53
C GLY A 111 15.39 13.84 -6.01
N ILE A 112 15.87 14.16 -4.80
CA ILE A 112 16.97 13.45 -4.14
C ILE A 112 16.63 11.97 -3.98
N PHE A 113 15.47 11.65 -3.41
CA PHE A 113 15.03 10.26 -3.26
C PHE A 113 14.84 9.55 -4.61
N ARG A 114 14.34 10.25 -5.61
CA ARG A 114 14.18 9.68 -6.96
C ARG A 114 15.50 9.32 -7.63
N SER A 115 16.57 10.02 -7.27
CA SER A 115 17.91 9.80 -7.80
C SER A 115 18.69 8.67 -7.12
N THR A 116 18.18 8.07 -6.03
CA THR A 116 18.84 6.93 -5.39
C THR A 116 18.72 5.68 -6.26
N ASP A 117 19.85 4.95 -6.41
CA ASP A 117 19.92 3.70 -7.17
C ASP A 117 19.89 2.50 -6.22
N CYS A 118 18.79 2.31 -5.53
CA CYS A 118 18.56 1.18 -4.62
C CYS A 118 17.12 0.67 -4.73
N LEU A 119 16.87 -0.50 -4.14
CA LEU A 119 15.52 -1.04 -4.09
C LEU A 119 14.63 -0.20 -3.18
N TRP A 120 13.46 0.16 -3.67
CA TRP A 120 12.41 0.80 -2.89
C TRP A 120 11.23 -0.14 -2.67
N MET A 121 10.78 -0.21 -1.45
CA MET A 121 9.56 -0.95 -1.07
C MET A 121 8.53 0.04 -0.45
N ASN A 122 7.63 0.68 -1.21
CA ASN A 122 7.73 0.97 -2.66
C ASN A 122 8.18 2.43 -2.87
N ARG A 123 8.34 2.84 -4.14
CA ARG A 123 8.51 4.27 -4.45
C ARG A 123 7.19 5.03 -4.26
N PRO A 124 7.18 6.20 -3.60
CA PRO A 124 5.94 6.93 -3.31
C PRO A 124 5.17 7.40 -4.55
N ASP A 125 5.87 7.72 -5.64
CA ASP A 125 5.25 8.07 -6.93
C ASP A 125 4.52 6.88 -7.56
N LEU A 126 5.08 5.68 -7.47
CA LEU A 126 4.45 4.45 -7.93
C LEU A 126 3.27 4.02 -7.03
N ASP A 127 3.41 4.19 -5.71
CA ASP A 127 2.33 3.97 -4.76
C ASP A 127 1.12 4.86 -5.09
N ALA A 128 1.36 6.16 -5.33
CA ALA A 128 0.31 7.10 -5.68
C ALA A 128 -0.42 6.72 -6.98
N VAL A 129 0.32 6.22 -7.98
CA VAL A 129 -0.28 5.70 -9.23
C VAL A 129 -1.03 4.40 -8.98
N ALA A 130 -0.46 3.51 -8.16
CA ALA A 130 -1.05 2.23 -7.84
C ALA A 130 -2.36 2.36 -7.02
N ASP A 131 -2.52 3.42 -6.23
CA ASP A 131 -3.76 3.67 -5.48
C ASP A 131 -4.95 4.09 -6.37
N LEU A 132 -4.72 4.41 -7.65
CA LEU A 132 -5.79 4.75 -8.59
C LEU A 132 -6.57 3.50 -9.01
N LYS A 133 -7.61 3.15 -8.28
CA LYS A 133 -8.43 1.92 -8.51
C LYS A 133 -8.89 1.72 -9.94
N PRO A 134 -9.37 2.75 -10.69
CA PRO A 134 -9.73 2.57 -12.09
C PRO A 134 -8.55 2.10 -12.96
N TYR A 135 -7.35 2.60 -12.66
CA TYR A 135 -6.14 2.22 -13.36
C TYR A 135 -5.69 0.81 -13.00
N GLN A 136 -5.75 0.44 -11.72
CA GLN A 136 -5.50 -0.94 -11.27
C GLN A 136 -6.39 -1.95 -12.02
N LEU A 137 -7.71 -1.71 -12.06
CA LEU A 137 -8.65 -2.60 -12.74
C LEU A 137 -8.35 -2.76 -14.23
N LYS A 138 -7.96 -1.65 -14.88
CA LYS A 138 -7.53 -1.68 -16.29
C LYS A 138 -6.28 -2.55 -16.48
N LEU A 139 -5.27 -2.40 -15.62
CA LEU A 139 -4.04 -3.18 -15.70
C LEU A 139 -4.26 -4.64 -15.31
N ALA A 140 -5.06 -4.92 -14.28
CA ALA A 140 -5.44 -6.27 -13.88
C ALA A 140 -6.12 -7.02 -15.03
N LYS A 141 -7.07 -6.36 -15.72
CA LYS A 141 -7.70 -6.91 -16.92
C LYS A 141 -6.70 -7.15 -18.06
N LYS A 142 -5.76 -6.23 -18.29
CA LYS A 142 -4.67 -6.39 -19.27
C LYS A 142 -3.78 -7.58 -18.94
N ALA A 143 -3.48 -7.82 -17.65
CA ALA A 143 -2.72 -8.97 -17.17
C ALA A 143 -3.52 -10.30 -17.25
N GLY A 144 -4.80 -10.25 -17.62
CA GLY A 144 -5.67 -11.41 -17.75
C GLY A 144 -6.36 -11.84 -16.45
N LEU A 145 -6.31 -11.04 -15.38
CA LEU A 145 -7.09 -11.28 -14.17
C LEU A 145 -8.57 -10.97 -14.45
N ARG A 146 -9.47 -11.78 -13.90
CA ARG A 146 -10.87 -11.40 -13.83
C ARG A 146 -11.03 -10.23 -12.86
N VAL A 147 -11.78 -9.22 -13.27
CA VAL A 147 -12.14 -8.06 -12.45
C VAL A 147 -13.66 -7.89 -12.48
N PRO A 148 -14.28 -7.30 -11.44
CA PRO A 148 -15.71 -7.00 -11.44
C PRO A 148 -16.08 -6.06 -12.61
N ARG A 149 -17.24 -6.23 -13.22
CA ARG A 149 -17.81 -5.24 -14.12
C ARG A 149 -18.03 -3.95 -13.32
N THR A 150 -17.49 -2.84 -13.80
CA THR A 150 -17.38 -1.59 -13.02
C THR A 150 -17.93 -0.41 -13.80
N LEU A 151 -18.77 0.38 -13.15
CA LEU A 151 -19.21 1.70 -13.58
C LEU A 151 -18.57 2.77 -12.68
N LEU A 152 -17.95 3.77 -13.30
CA LEU A 152 -17.43 4.97 -12.65
C LEU A 152 -18.18 6.17 -13.20
N THR A 153 -18.95 6.84 -12.37
CA THR A 153 -19.78 7.94 -12.82
C THR A 153 -20.12 8.95 -11.72
N ASN A 154 -20.43 10.16 -12.10
CA ASN A 154 -21.13 11.13 -11.29
C ASN A 154 -22.54 11.45 -11.87
N ASP A 155 -23.01 10.62 -12.81
CA ASP A 155 -24.33 10.75 -13.41
C ASP A 155 -25.31 9.75 -12.78
N PRO A 156 -26.34 10.25 -12.03
CA PRO A 156 -27.37 9.39 -11.43
C PRO A 156 -28.13 8.53 -12.43
N ASP A 157 -28.36 9.04 -13.64
CA ASP A 157 -29.15 8.34 -14.65
C ASP A 157 -28.43 7.09 -15.16
N GLU A 158 -27.08 7.14 -15.24
CA GLU A 158 -26.26 5.97 -15.57
C GLU A 158 -26.35 4.90 -14.48
N VAL A 159 -26.35 5.30 -13.20
CA VAL A 159 -26.51 4.36 -12.07
C VAL A 159 -27.91 3.72 -12.10
N ALA A 160 -28.96 4.55 -12.26
CA ALA A 160 -30.35 4.05 -12.35
C ALA A 160 -30.52 3.07 -13.51
N ARG A 161 -29.94 3.39 -14.67
CA ARG A 161 -29.96 2.51 -15.84
C ARG A 161 -29.28 1.17 -15.55
N LEU A 162 -28.09 1.19 -14.94
CA LEU A 162 -27.34 -0.01 -14.59
C LEU A 162 -28.06 -0.84 -13.54
N ALA A 163 -28.61 -0.22 -12.49
CA ALA A 163 -29.36 -0.91 -11.44
C ALA A 163 -30.59 -1.64 -12.00
N LYS A 164 -31.30 -0.99 -12.92
CA LYS A 164 -32.45 -1.62 -13.60
C LYS A 164 -32.03 -2.78 -14.50
N GLN A 165 -30.86 -2.70 -15.13
CA GLN A 165 -30.34 -3.76 -16.00
C GLN A 165 -29.89 -4.98 -15.21
N GLU A 166 -29.18 -4.78 -14.09
CA GLU A 166 -28.58 -5.87 -13.29
C GLU A 166 -29.59 -6.50 -12.32
N GLY A 167 -30.56 -5.72 -11.84
CA GLY A 167 -31.53 -6.13 -10.83
C GLY A 167 -31.12 -5.79 -9.41
N GLU A 168 -32.09 -5.92 -8.50
CA GLU A 168 -31.94 -5.59 -7.09
C GLU A 168 -30.87 -6.47 -6.42
N GLY A 169 -30.06 -5.86 -5.55
CA GLY A 169 -29.01 -6.55 -4.80
C GLY A 169 -27.85 -7.06 -5.65
N LYS A 170 -27.79 -6.69 -6.93
CA LYS A 170 -26.75 -7.14 -7.86
C LYS A 170 -25.62 -6.13 -8.07
N LEU A 171 -25.73 -4.97 -7.45
CA LEU A 171 -24.70 -3.91 -7.49
C LEU A 171 -24.19 -3.61 -6.08
N VAL A 172 -22.93 -3.25 -6.01
CA VAL A 172 -22.29 -2.72 -4.80
C VAL A 172 -21.68 -1.35 -5.08
N TYR A 173 -21.75 -0.48 -4.07
CA TYR A 173 -20.96 0.76 -4.01
C TYR A 173 -19.67 0.49 -3.26
N LYS A 174 -18.54 0.99 -3.80
CA LYS A 174 -17.22 0.94 -3.15
C LYS A 174 -16.55 2.30 -3.23
N SER A 175 -15.91 2.73 -2.13
CA SER A 175 -15.10 3.95 -2.15
C SER A 175 -13.88 3.77 -3.05
N LEU A 176 -13.52 4.84 -3.78
CA LEU A 176 -12.29 4.88 -4.58
C LEU A 176 -11.04 5.11 -3.72
N SER A 177 -11.19 5.84 -2.61
CA SER A 177 -10.13 6.08 -1.63
C SER A 177 -10.17 5.03 -0.51
N GLY A 178 -9.37 5.21 0.54
CA GLY A 178 -9.31 4.30 1.69
C GLY A 178 -10.61 4.15 2.51
N GLY A 179 -11.71 4.82 2.10
CA GLY A 179 -13.01 4.67 2.73
C GLY A 179 -13.07 5.20 4.17
N VAL A 180 -12.32 6.25 4.50
CA VAL A 180 -12.36 6.88 5.82
C VAL A 180 -12.84 8.32 5.70
N ILE A 181 -13.87 8.66 6.49
CA ILE A 181 -14.38 10.03 6.61
C ILE A 181 -13.91 10.60 7.94
N HIS A 182 -13.21 11.74 7.86
CA HIS A 182 -12.77 12.50 9.04
C HIS A 182 -13.77 13.60 9.33
N TYR A 183 -14.44 13.53 10.47
CA TYR A 183 -15.33 14.58 10.95
C TYR A 183 -14.59 15.46 11.96
N PRO A 184 -14.69 16.81 11.85
CA PRO A 184 -14.11 17.69 12.85
C PRO A 184 -14.64 17.39 14.25
N GLY A 185 -13.73 17.09 15.20
CA GLY A 185 -14.09 16.82 16.60
C GLY A 185 -14.73 15.46 16.88
N ALA A 186 -14.73 14.53 15.93
CA ALA A 186 -15.26 13.17 16.10
C ALA A 186 -14.24 12.11 15.63
N PHE A 187 -14.46 10.87 16.04
CA PHE A 187 -13.67 9.74 15.52
C PHE A 187 -13.94 9.53 14.03
N PRO A 188 -12.90 9.15 13.27
CA PRO A 188 -13.07 8.79 11.87
C PRO A 188 -14.10 7.67 11.68
N SER A 189 -14.91 7.76 10.64
CA SER A 189 -15.89 6.74 10.27
C SER A 189 -15.43 5.98 9.02
N GLY A 190 -15.44 4.64 9.08
CA GLY A 190 -15.14 3.80 7.93
C GLY A 190 -16.35 3.68 6.99
N LEU A 191 -16.10 3.75 5.69
CA LEU A 191 -17.05 3.38 4.64
C LEU A 191 -16.70 1.99 4.13
N PHE A 192 -17.62 1.06 4.32
CA PHE A 192 -17.52 -0.29 3.81
C PHE A 192 -18.22 -0.43 2.46
N THR A 193 -17.95 -1.53 1.76
CA THR A 193 -18.72 -1.91 0.58
C THR A 193 -20.20 -2.08 0.97
N ALA A 194 -21.09 -1.48 0.21
CA ALA A 194 -22.52 -1.54 0.44
C ALA A 194 -23.25 -2.14 -0.76
N VAL A 195 -24.12 -3.12 -0.55
CA VAL A 195 -25.03 -3.62 -1.57
C VAL A 195 -26.13 -2.59 -1.79
N LEU A 196 -26.43 -2.31 -3.03
CA LEU A 196 -27.51 -1.39 -3.39
C LEU A 196 -28.84 -2.14 -3.41
N GLY A 197 -29.74 -1.73 -2.51
CA GLY A 197 -31.10 -2.26 -2.37
C GLY A 197 -32.17 -1.36 -3.02
N GLU A 198 -33.42 -1.56 -2.58
CA GLU A 198 -34.59 -0.79 -3.05
C GLU A 198 -34.47 0.73 -2.80
N GLU A 199 -33.75 1.13 -1.74
CA GLU A 199 -33.50 2.54 -1.39
C GLU A 199 -32.51 3.27 -2.32
N ILE A 200 -32.03 2.63 -3.39
CA ILE A 200 -31.07 3.24 -4.32
C ILE A 200 -31.58 4.58 -4.87
N ASP A 201 -32.86 4.68 -5.17
CA ASP A 201 -33.48 5.90 -5.75
C ASP A 201 -33.34 7.11 -4.82
N GLU A 202 -33.37 6.91 -3.51
CA GLU A 202 -33.19 7.97 -2.52
C GLU A 202 -31.74 8.51 -2.50
N HIS A 203 -30.78 7.68 -2.91
CA HIS A 203 -29.36 7.99 -2.90
C HIS A 203 -28.83 8.53 -4.24
N LEU A 204 -29.53 8.27 -5.35
CA LEU A 204 -29.13 8.70 -6.68
C LEU A 204 -28.74 10.20 -6.78
N PRO A 205 -29.48 11.16 -6.17
CA PRO A 205 -29.11 12.58 -6.26
C PRO A 205 -27.72 12.89 -5.70
N ARG A 206 -27.22 12.08 -4.74
CA ARG A 206 -25.89 12.26 -4.09
C ARG A 206 -24.75 11.87 -5.00
N VAL A 207 -24.99 11.05 -6.02
CA VAL A 207 -23.98 10.63 -7.01
C VAL A 207 -23.37 11.84 -7.73
N ARG A 208 -24.13 12.94 -7.90
CA ARG A 208 -23.66 14.17 -8.57
C ARG A 208 -22.50 14.88 -7.85
N HIS A 209 -22.27 14.57 -6.58
CA HIS A 209 -21.28 15.31 -5.78
C HIS A 209 -19.81 14.90 -6.11
N THR A 210 -19.59 13.68 -6.60
CA THR A 210 -18.25 13.21 -6.95
C THR A 210 -18.33 11.96 -7.84
N ILE A 211 -17.19 11.52 -8.37
CA ILE A 211 -17.11 10.22 -9.05
C ILE A 211 -17.34 9.10 -8.05
N CYS A 212 -18.32 8.26 -8.33
CA CYS A 212 -18.67 7.08 -7.55
C CYS A 212 -18.32 5.80 -8.31
N GLN A 213 -17.96 4.74 -7.58
CA GLN A 213 -17.67 3.42 -8.12
C GLN A 213 -18.80 2.45 -7.76
N PHE A 214 -19.38 1.85 -8.80
CA PHE A 214 -20.37 0.78 -8.70
C PHE A 214 -19.82 -0.46 -9.40
N GLN A 215 -20.00 -1.62 -8.77
CA GLN A 215 -19.54 -2.90 -9.30
C GLN A 215 -20.64 -3.94 -9.22
N GLU A 216 -20.56 -4.96 -10.10
CA GLU A 216 -21.40 -6.13 -9.93
C GLU A 216 -21.16 -6.77 -8.56
N TYR A 217 -22.22 -7.23 -7.92
CA TYR A 217 -22.10 -8.08 -6.73
C TYR A 217 -21.64 -9.47 -7.17
N ILE A 218 -20.53 -9.93 -6.62
CA ILE A 218 -19.99 -11.25 -6.90
C ILE A 218 -20.24 -12.14 -5.69
N GLU A 219 -20.96 -13.25 -5.92
CA GLU A 219 -21.11 -14.29 -4.91
C GLU A 219 -19.73 -14.90 -4.61
N LYS A 220 -19.42 -15.06 -3.33
CA LYS A 220 -18.12 -15.54 -2.89
C LYS A 220 -18.25 -16.75 -1.96
N ALA A 221 -17.36 -17.72 -2.17
CA ALA A 221 -17.14 -18.81 -1.24
C ALA A 221 -16.26 -18.35 -0.07
N TYR A 222 -15.21 -17.59 -0.39
CA TYR A 222 -14.29 -16.98 0.57
C TYR A 222 -13.51 -15.85 -0.11
N GLU A 223 -12.70 -15.15 0.68
CA GLU A 223 -11.77 -14.14 0.14
C GLU A 223 -10.32 -14.57 0.38
N VAL A 224 -9.39 -14.01 -0.39
CA VAL A 224 -7.96 -14.21 -0.19
C VAL A 224 -7.29 -12.86 -0.06
N ARG A 225 -6.58 -12.65 1.05
CA ARG A 225 -5.61 -11.60 1.23
C ARG A 225 -4.24 -12.12 0.86
N LEU A 226 -3.74 -11.72 -0.29
CA LEU A 226 -2.39 -12.05 -0.75
C LEU A 226 -1.43 -10.92 -0.40
N THR A 227 -0.51 -11.13 0.53
CA THR A 227 0.59 -10.20 0.75
C THR A 227 1.79 -10.63 -0.09
N VAL A 228 2.29 -9.70 -0.90
CA VAL A 228 3.47 -9.89 -1.76
C VAL A 228 4.63 -9.10 -1.19
N ILE A 229 5.79 -9.75 -1.04
CA ILE A 229 7.05 -9.16 -0.57
C ILE A 229 8.15 -9.64 -1.53
N GLY A 230 8.48 -8.82 -2.54
CA GLY A 230 9.36 -9.26 -3.63
C GLY A 230 8.80 -10.48 -4.35
N ASP A 231 9.52 -11.59 -4.26
CA ASP A 231 9.12 -12.88 -4.86
C ASP A 231 8.40 -13.81 -3.85
N SER A 232 8.22 -13.38 -2.59
CA SER A 232 7.52 -14.15 -1.55
C SER A 232 6.04 -13.78 -1.50
N TYR A 233 5.16 -14.75 -1.70
CA TYR A 233 3.71 -14.61 -1.76
C TYR A 233 3.07 -15.32 -0.58
N PHE A 234 2.25 -14.61 0.18
CA PHE A 234 1.58 -15.08 1.40
C PHE A 234 0.05 -15.04 1.20
N PRO A 235 -0.55 -16.06 0.59
CA PRO A 235 -2.00 -16.14 0.46
C PRO A 235 -2.64 -16.58 1.79
N VAL A 236 -3.54 -15.76 2.32
CA VAL A 236 -4.32 -16.06 3.53
C VAL A 236 -5.80 -16.03 3.18
N VAL A 237 -6.48 -17.15 3.46
CA VAL A 237 -7.93 -17.26 3.28
C VAL A 237 -8.66 -16.51 4.38
N ILE A 238 -9.66 -15.76 4.00
CA ILE A 238 -10.58 -15.06 4.90
C ILE A 238 -11.99 -15.65 4.72
N ASP A 239 -12.52 -16.27 5.79
CA ASP A 239 -13.89 -16.75 5.82
C ASP A 239 -14.87 -15.61 6.09
N SER A 240 -15.09 -14.79 5.06
CA SER A 240 -16.04 -13.67 5.14
C SER A 240 -17.50 -14.13 5.13
N GLN A 241 -17.78 -15.38 4.83
CA GLN A 241 -19.13 -15.92 4.75
C GLN A 241 -19.63 -16.50 6.08
N GLY A 242 -18.75 -16.69 7.06
CA GLY A 242 -19.07 -17.23 8.38
C GLY A 242 -19.94 -16.33 9.27
N ALA A 243 -20.04 -15.02 8.98
CA ALA A 243 -20.85 -14.07 9.71
C ALA A 243 -21.59 -13.10 8.78
N GLU A 244 -22.85 -12.76 9.13
CA GLU A 244 -23.72 -11.92 8.27
C GLU A 244 -23.09 -10.57 7.93
N ARG A 245 -22.45 -9.91 8.91
CA ARG A 245 -21.86 -8.58 8.75
C ARG A 245 -20.59 -8.54 7.87
N THR A 246 -19.91 -9.69 7.69
CA THR A 246 -18.68 -9.79 6.87
C THR A 246 -18.94 -10.27 5.45
N LYS A 247 -20.16 -10.74 5.15
CA LYS A 247 -20.51 -11.29 3.83
C LYS A 247 -20.23 -10.34 2.67
N VAL A 248 -20.46 -9.04 2.87
CA VAL A 248 -20.26 -8.03 1.83
C VAL A 248 -18.84 -7.49 1.88
N ASP A 249 -18.35 -7.14 3.07
CA ASP A 249 -17.01 -6.59 3.30
C ASP A 249 -16.40 -7.20 4.56
N TRP A 250 -15.34 -7.98 4.41
CA TRP A 250 -14.71 -8.68 5.53
C TRP A 250 -14.19 -7.73 6.62
N ARG A 251 -13.86 -6.47 6.25
CA ARG A 251 -13.34 -5.44 7.16
C ARG A 251 -14.40 -4.95 8.17
N ALA A 252 -15.66 -5.32 7.97
CA ALA A 252 -16.73 -4.94 8.89
C ALA A 252 -16.63 -5.64 10.26
N ASP A 253 -15.80 -6.68 10.38
CA ASP A 253 -15.49 -7.34 11.65
C ASP A 253 -14.01 -7.69 11.77
N ILE A 254 -13.37 -7.16 12.81
CA ILE A 254 -11.97 -7.44 13.13
C ILE A 254 -11.76 -8.82 13.78
N GLN A 255 -12.81 -9.48 14.23
CA GLN A 255 -12.79 -10.82 14.85
C GLN A 255 -13.17 -11.95 13.87
N MET A 256 -12.96 -11.70 12.58
CA MET A 256 -13.31 -12.69 11.56
C MET A 256 -12.40 -13.92 11.59
N ASN A 257 -12.91 -15.03 11.04
CA ASN A 257 -12.12 -16.23 10.82
C ASN A 257 -11.22 -16.09 9.60
N TYR A 258 -9.94 -16.24 9.81
CA TYR A 258 -8.93 -16.35 8.76
C TYR A 258 -7.88 -17.37 9.17
N GLY A 259 -7.12 -17.86 8.20
CA GLY A 259 -5.99 -18.69 8.56
C GLY A 259 -5.88 -20.00 7.81
N ASP A 260 -6.75 -20.30 6.86
CA ASP A 260 -6.52 -21.45 5.98
C ASP A 260 -5.47 -21.08 4.92
N TYR A 261 -4.42 -21.92 4.81
CA TYR A 261 -3.48 -21.77 3.72
C TYR A 261 -4.01 -22.48 2.48
N ARG A 262 -4.23 -21.69 1.43
CA ARG A 262 -4.55 -22.23 0.10
C ARG A 262 -3.66 -21.55 -0.93
N PRO A 263 -2.73 -22.28 -1.56
CA PRO A 263 -1.93 -21.72 -2.61
C PRO A 263 -2.81 -21.26 -3.77
N LEU A 264 -2.47 -20.11 -4.34
CA LEU A 264 -3.14 -19.62 -5.54
C LEU A 264 -2.77 -20.51 -6.74
N PRO A 265 -3.68 -20.65 -7.73
CA PRO A 265 -3.37 -21.26 -9.01
C PRO A 265 -2.18 -20.57 -9.68
N GLU A 266 -1.31 -21.33 -10.33
CA GLU A 266 -0.09 -20.78 -10.97
C GLU A 266 -0.38 -19.67 -11.99
N ASP A 267 -1.49 -19.77 -12.71
CA ASP A 267 -1.87 -18.74 -13.67
C ASP A 267 -2.32 -17.44 -12.97
N VAL A 268 -2.97 -17.52 -11.79
CA VAL A 268 -3.31 -16.35 -10.97
C VAL A 268 -2.04 -15.70 -10.43
N VAL A 269 -1.10 -16.50 -9.93
CA VAL A 269 0.22 -16.02 -9.48
C VAL A 269 0.95 -15.26 -10.59
N ARG A 270 1.05 -15.88 -11.77
CA ARG A 270 1.72 -15.27 -12.93
C ARG A 270 1.06 -13.95 -13.37
N ARG A 271 -0.29 -13.92 -13.43
CA ARG A 271 -1.03 -12.72 -13.79
C ARG A 271 -0.90 -11.61 -12.74
N THR A 272 -0.92 -11.98 -11.45
CA THR A 272 -0.69 -11.05 -10.36
C THR A 272 0.71 -10.46 -10.43
N ARG A 273 1.73 -11.31 -10.71
CA ARG A 273 3.09 -10.82 -10.93
C ARG A 273 3.16 -9.80 -12.05
N ALA A 274 2.56 -10.10 -13.20
CA ALA A 274 2.53 -9.19 -14.35
C ALA A 274 1.84 -7.85 -14.02
N LEU A 275 0.77 -7.87 -13.23
CA LEU A 275 0.11 -6.66 -12.73
C LEU A 275 1.05 -5.83 -11.85
N LEU A 276 1.71 -6.45 -10.86
CA LEU A 276 2.58 -5.74 -9.92
C LEU A 276 3.84 -5.20 -10.59
N ASP A 277 4.40 -5.93 -11.56
CA ASP A 277 5.52 -5.46 -12.37
C ASP A 277 5.13 -4.26 -13.24
N GLU A 278 3.94 -4.24 -13.84
CA GLU A 278 3.43 -3.08 -14.60
C GLU A 278 3.17 -1.86 -13.69
N LEU A 279 2.75 -2.08 -12.45
CA LEU A 279 2.60 -1.02 -11.42
C LEU A 279 3.94 -0.60 -10.81
N GLY A 280 5.01 -1.36 -11.02
CA GLY A 280 6.32 -1.13 -10.42
C GLY A 280 6.36 -1.42 -8.92
N LEU A 281 5.48 -2.27 -8.41
CA LEU A 281 5.37 -2.59 -7.00
C LEU A 281 6.25 -3.77 -6.61
N VAL A 282 6.95 -3.60 -5.50
CA VAL A 282 7.75 -4.66 -4.86
C VAL A 282 7.01 -5.27 -3.67
N TYR A 283 6.15 -4.48 -3.05
CA TYR A 283 5.24 -4.87 -1.98
C TYR A 283 3.80 -4.54 -2.36
N ALA A 284 2.88 -5.44 -2.09
CA ALA A 284 1.46 -5.17 -2.20
C ALA A 284 0.64 -6.12 -1.32
N ALA A 285 -0.50 -5.65 -0.83
CA ALA A 285 -1.55 -6.49 -0.29
C ALA A 285 -2.71 -6.53 -1.29
N VAL A 286 -2.88 -7.66 -1.94
CA VAL A 286 -3.84 -7.87 -3.03
C VAL A 286 -5.05 -8.63 -2.51
N ASP A 287 -6.25 -8.14 -2.81
CA ASP A 287 -7.50 -8.76 -2.41
C ASP A 287 -8.18 -9.47 -3.58
N PHE A 288 -8.57 -10.73 -3.33
CA PHE A 288 -9.35 -11.54 -4.25
C PHE A 288 -10.64 -12.03 -3.60
N ILE A 289 -11.71 -12.11 -4.38
CA ILE A 289 -12.84 -12.98 -4.11
C ILE A 289 -12.58 -14.31 -4.80
N VAL A 290 -12.91 -15.43 -4.14
CA VAL A 290 -13.00 -16.73 -4.77
C VAL A 290 -14.49 -17.12 -4.83
N THR A 291 -14.99 -17.31 -6.04
CA THR A 291 -16.38 -17.66 -6.30
C THR A 291 -16.67 -19.13 -5.92
N PRO A 292 -17.94 -19.54 -5.78
CA PRO A 292 -18.30 -20.95 -5.49
C PRO A 292 -17.79 -21.97 -6.51
N ASP A 293 -17.58 -21.56 -7.77
CA ASP A 293 -16.98 -22.37 -8.83
C ASP A 293 -15.43 -22.27 -8.87
N GLY A 294 -14.82 -21.55 -7.91
CA GLY A 294 -13.37 -21.51 -7.73
C GLY A 294 -12.64 -20.45 -8.55
N GLU A 295 -13.35 -19.54 -9.22
CA GLU A 295 -12.74 -18.47 -9.98
C GLU A 295 -12.20 -17.36 -9.06
N HIS A 296 -10.97 -16.90 -9.31
CA HIS A 296 -10.33 -15.83 -8.55
C HIS A 296 -10.60 -14.49 -9.22
N VAL A 297 -11.30 -13.60 -8.52
CA VAL A 297 -11.66 -12.26 -8.99
C VAL A 297 -10.84 -11.23 -8.24
N PHE A 298 -10.00 -10.50 -8.96
CA PHE A 298 -9.19 -9.41 -8.40
C PHE A 298 -10.08 -8.24 -7.99
N LEU A 299 -9.89 -7.73 -6.78
CA LEU A 299 -10.61 -6.57 -6.27
C LEU A 299 -9.74 -5.31 -6.27
N GLU A 300 -8.61 -5.38 -5.60
CA GLU A 300 -7.68 -4.25 -5.46
C GLU A 300 -6.28 -4.70 -5.06
N SER A 301 -5.29 -3.84 -5.29
CA SER A 301 -3.92 -3.94 -4.80
C SER A 301 -3.63 -2.73 -3.92
N ASN A 302 -3.26 -2.97 -2.66
CA ASN A 302 -2.90 -1.92 -1.73
C ASN A 302 -1.38 -1.90 -1.55
N PRO A 303 -0.67 -0.86 -2.07
CA PRO A 303 0.79 -0.81 -2.05
C PRO A 303 1.38 -0.62 -0.64
N ASN A 304 0.57 -0.18 0.33
CA ASN A 304 0.94 -0.01 1.74
C ASN A 304 0.04 -0.81 2.70
N GLY A 305 -0.52 -1.94 2.23
CA GLY A 305 -1.44 -2.77 3.01
C GLY A 305 -0.85 -3.27 4.33
N GLN A 306 -1.71 -3.49 5.32
CA GLN A 306 -1.30 -4.04 6.61
C GLN A 306 -1.09 -5.55 6.51
N PHE A 307 -0.03 -6.05 7.18
CA PHE A 307 0.33 -7.48 7.21
C PHE A 307 0.54 -8.04 8.63
N MET A 308 0.70 -7.17 9.63
CA MET A 308 1.12 -7.59 10.98
C MET A 308 0.15 -8.56 11.65
N TRP A 309 -1.15 -8.42 11.41
CA TRP A 309 -2.15 -9.34 11.96
C TRP A 309 -1.93 -10.77 11.45
N MET A 310 -1.62 -10.94 10.14
CA MET A 310 -1.29 -12.26 9.58
C MET A 310 0.01 -12.83 10.17
N GLN A 311 1.04 -12.01 10.31
CA GLN A 311 2.28 -12.44 10.94
C GLN A 311 2.08 -12.86 12.39
N ASN A 312 1.37 -12.05 13.18
CA ASN A 312 1.21 -12.30 14.61
C ASN A 312 0.37 -13.53 14.90
N ASP A 313 -0.72 -13.72 14.15
CA ASP A 313 -1.71 -14.75 14.44
C ASP A 313 -1.37 -16.07 13.75
N LEU A 314 -0.69 -16.02 12.60
CA LEU A 314 -0.37 -17.21 11.80
C LEU A 314 1.11 -17.57 11.80
N GLY A 315 1.97 -16.79 12.47
CA GLY A 315 3.42 -17.06 12.52
C GLY A 315 4.14 -16.88 11.19
N LEU A 316 3.57 -16.17 10.21
CA LEU A 316 4.17 -15.98 8.89
C LEU A 316 5.43 -15.10 8.98
N PRO A 317 6.55 -15.45 8.31
CA PRO A 317 7.85 -14.78 8.48
C PRO A 317 7.96 -13.50 7.63
N MET A 318 6.90 -12.65 7.61
CA MET A 318 6.81 -11.50 6.71
C MET A 318 7.87 -10.43 7.01
N SER A 319 8.10 -10.14 8.30
CA SER A 319 9.13 -9.16 8.70
C SER A 319 10.53 -9.61 8.31
N ASP A 320 10.82 -10.91 8.37
CA ASP A 320 12.11 -11.46 7.94
C ASP A 320 12.29 -11.36 6.43
N ARG A 321 11.23 -11.63 5.66
CA ARG A 321 11.26 -11.48 4.19
C ARG A 321 11.42 -10.02 3.76
N ILE A 322 10.78 -9.08 4.45
CA ILE A 322 11.00 -7.64 4.23
C ILE A 322 12.46 -7.27 4.51
N ALA A 323 13.01 -7.73 5.64
CA ALA A 323 14.39 -7.46 5.99
C ALA A 323 15.37 -8.04 4.95
N ASP A 324 15.18 -9.29 4.52
CA ASP A 324 16.02 -9.93 3.50
C ASP A 324 15.97 -9.18 2.17
N LEU A 325 14.77 -8.75 1.75
CA LEU A 325 14.57 -8.00 0.52
C LEU A 325 15.30 -6.65 0.55
N LEU A 326 15.15 -5.89 1.64
CA LEU A 326 15.78 -4.58 1.80
C LEU A 326 17.32 -4.67 1.88
N MET A 327 17.86 -5.72 2.54
CA MET A 327 19.30 -5.95 2.64
C MET A 327 19.93 -6.35 1.32
N LYS A 328 19.24 -7.20 0.54
CA LYS A 328 19.73 -7.69 -0.75
C LYS A 328 19.52 -6.69 -1.89
N GLY A 329 18.65 -5.70 -1.69
CA GLY A 329 18.31 -4.75 -2.72
C GLY A 329 17.75 -5.42 -3.97
N HIS A 330 18.09 -4.93 -5.15
CA HIS A 330 17.64 -5.51 -6.42
C HIS A 330 17.99 -6.98 -6.61
N ALA A 331 19.11 -7.44 -6.04
CA ALA A 331 19.52 -8.84 -6.10
C ALA A 331 18.59 -9.78 -5.28
N GLY A 332 17.73 -9.23 -4.42
CA GLY A 332 16.72 -9.99 -3.67
C GLY A 332 15.51 -10.42 -4.50
N ARG A 333 15.39 -9.93 -5.76
CA ARG A 333 14.31 -10.29 -6.69
C ARG A 333 14.87 -11.24 -7.76
N THR A 334 14.63 -12.53 -7.59
CA THR A 334 15.13 -13.59 -8.50
C THR A 334 14.21 -13.83 -9.70
N GLY A 335 12.96 -13.39 -9.61
CA GLY A 335 11.92 -13.65 -10.59
C GLY A 335 11.15 -14.95 -10.35
N GLU A 336 11.62 -15.82 -9.46
CA GLU A 336 10.91 -17.05 -9.09
C GLU A 336 10.02 -16.80 -7.88
N VAL A 337 8.71 -16.97 -8.07
CA VAL A 337 7.72 -16.76 -7.01
C VAL A 337 7.65 -17.97 -6.10
N GLU A 338 7.77 -17.74 -4.79
CA GLU A 338 7.55 -18.71 -3.72
C GLU A 338 6.24 -18.41 -3.00
N GLN A 339 5.30 -19.36 -2.97
CA GLN A 339 4.11 -19.24 -2.14
C GLN A 339 4.37 -19.83 -0.75
N ILE A 340 4.18 -19.01 0.29
CA ILE A 340 4.53 -19.36 1.68
C ILE A 340 3.26 -19.50 2.50
N GLY A 341 3.09 -20.66 3.12
CA GLY A 341 2.06 -20.93 4.13
C GLY A 341 2.64 -20.97 5.55
N TYR A 342 1.79 -21.27 6.49
CA TYR A 342 2.08 -21.39 7.92
C TYR A 342 1.94 -22.83 8.38
#